data_f702646723f0dc9daa23608b1e3d78cf
#
_entry.id   f702646723f0dc9daa23608b1e3d78cf
#
_cell.length_a   1.000
_cell.length_b   1.000
_cell.length_c   1.000
_cell.angle_alpha   90.00
_cell.angle_beta   90.00
_cell.angle_gamma   90.00
#
_symmetry.space_group_name_H-M   'P 1'
#
loop_
_entity.id
_entity.type
_entity.pdbx_description
1 polymer ?
#
loop_
_entity_poly.entity_id
_entity_poly.type
_entity_poly.pdbx_seq_one_letter_code
_entity_poly.pdbx_strand_id
1 'polypeptide(L)'
;DTDLEQRINLAIQTRIDQVLQEAEDRARAIRDAYVATGGAEEDFIPVMIDVDYEIKCQNDHYLSFVLTETETRANAYTELYTYNIDLQAGRELTLRDMLGPDYKELANEAVRAGIAAQEAESPDNIYFHGEEGVEGFPSIADDQRFYINEAGNPVLIFEKYEIAPGYMGQPEFEVPMPK
;
A
#
# COMPACT_ATOMS: atom_id res chain seq x y z
N ASP A 1 13.89 -3.60 24.35
CA ASP A 1 14.64 -4.85 24.18
C ASP A 1 15.53 -4.75 22.95
N THR A 2 16.86 -4.70 23.16
CA THR A 2 17.86 -4.45 22.09
C THR A 2 17.80 -5.49 20.96
N ASP A 3 17.42 -6.73 21.25
CA ASP A 3 17.28 -7.78 20.23
C ASP A 3 16.05 -7.53 19.34
N LEU A 4 14.91 -7.14 19.91
CA LEU A 4 13.70 -6.79 19.19
C LEU A 4 13.93 -5.55 18.30
N GLU A 5 14.57 -4.50 18.84
CA GLU A 5 14.91 -3.31 18.05
C GLU A 5 15.83 -3.62 16.87
N GLN A 6 16.83 -4.49 17.07
CA GLN A 6 17.71 -4.91 15.98
C GLN A 6 16.96 -5.67 14.90
N ARG A 7 16.05 -6.58 15.27
CA ARG A 7 15.21 -7.33 14.32
C ARG A 7 14.28 -6.41 13.54
N ILE A 8 13.64 -5.45 14.20
CA ILE A 8 12.77 -4.45 13.57
C ILE A 8 13.57 -3.62 12.57
N ASN A 9 14.70 -3.04 13.00
CA ASN A 9 15.55 -2.23 12.12
C ASN A 9 16.06 -3.04 10.92
N LEU A 10 16.45 -4.30 11.12
CA LEU A 10 16.89 -5.16 10.05
C LEU A 10 15.75 -5.46 9.05
N ALA A 11 14.53 -5.71 9.56
CA ALA A 11 13.37 -5.96 8.70
C ALA A 11 13.04 -4.74 7.83
N ILE A 12 12.99 -3.54 8.42
CA ILE A 12 12.74 -2.29 7.69
C ILE A 12 13.85 -2.05 6.66
N GLN A 13 15.12 -2.12 7.09
CA GLN A 13 16.26 -1.87 6.20
C GLN A 13 16.28 -2.84 5.00
N THR A 14 16.03 -4.13 5.27
CA THR A 14 16.00 -5.14 4.20
C THR A 14 14.93 -4.81 3.15
N ARG A 15 13.75 -4.34 3.58
CA ARG A 15 12.67 -3.97 2.66
C ARG A 15 12.98 -2.70 1.89
N ILE A 16 13.55 -1.68 2.55
CA ILE A 16 13.99 -0.46 1.88
C ILE A 16 15.05 -0.79 0.82
N ASP A 17 16.06 -1.59 1.16
CA ASP A 17 17.11 -1.97 0.22
C ASP A 17 16.56 -2.74 -0.99
N GLN A 18 15.57 -3.62 -0.77
CA GLN A 18 14.89 -4.35 -1.84
C GLN A 18 14.14 -3.40 -2.78
N VAL A 19 13.32 -2.51 -2.24
CA VAL A 19 12.54 -1.54 -3.04
C VAL A 19 13.47 -0.62 -3.83
N LEU A 20 14.54 -0.10 -3.20
CA LEU A 20 15.53 0.73 -3.87
C LEU A 20 16.24 -0.03 -5.00
N GLN A 21 16.63 -1.28 -4.78
CA GLN A 21 17.28 -2.09 -5.82
C GLN A 21 16.37 -2.32 -7.02
N GLU A 22 15.10 -2.66 -6.78
CA GLU A 22 14.11 -2.85 -7.84
C GLU A 22 13.86 -1.55 -8.62
N ALA A 23 13.78 -0.41 -7.92
CA ALA A 23 13.61 0.91 -8.50
C ALA A 23 14.82 1.32 -9.36
N GLU A 24 16.05 1.08 -8.88
CA GLU A 24 17.27 1.33 -9.66
C GLU A 24 17.33 0.47 -10.92
N ASP A 25 16.94 -0.80 -10.85
CA ASP A 25 16.93 -1.69 -12.00
C ASP A 25 15.90 -1.24 -13.05
N ARG A 26 14.71 -0.77 -12.62
CA ARG A 26 13.72 -0.15 -13.51
C ARG A 26 14.24 1.12 -14.16
N ALA A 27 14.83 2.03 -13.39
CA ALA A 27 15.40 3.28 -13.89
C ALA A 27 16.50 3.03 -14.94
N ARG A 28 17.36 2.04 -14.71
CA ARG A 28 18.39 1.61 -15.63
C ARG A 28 17.79 1.05 -16.93
N ALA A 29 16.79 0.18 -16.82
CA ALA A 29 16.08 -0.37 -17.97
C ALA A 29 15.40 0.73 -18.84
N ILE A 30 14.81 1.75 -18.21
CA ILE A 30 14.22 2.90 -18.91
C ILE A 30 15.28 3.68 -19.69
N ARG A 31 16.45 3.95 -19.08
CA ARG A 31 17.56 4.62 -19.75
C ARG A 31 18.09 3.82 -20.95
N ASP A 32 18.31 2.53 -20.74
CA ASP A 32 18.83 1.65 -21.78
C ASP A 32 17.85 1.54 -22.97
N ALA A 33 16.55 1.45 -22.69
CA ALA A 33 15.51 1.48 -23.72
C ALA A 33 15.50 2.81 -24.49
N TYR A 34 15.66 3.95 -23.80
CA TYR A 34 15.74 5.27 -24.44
C TYR A 34 16.92 5.35 -25.42
N VAL A 35 18.11 4.94 -25.00
CA VAL A 35 19.30 4.90 -25.84
C VAL A 35 19.14 3.93 -27.02
N ALA A 36 18.59 2.73 -26.77
CA ALA A 36 18.35 1.72 -27.81
C ALA A 36 17.36 2.18 -28.90
N THR A 37 16.47 3.11 -28.58
CA THR A 37 15.54 3.73 -29.55
C THR A 37 16.10 4.94 -30.27
N GLY A 38 17.38 5.26 -30.07
CA GLY A 38 18.09 6.34 -30.75
C GLY A 38 18.13 7.67 -30.01
N GLY A 39 17.73 7.70 -28.74
CA GLY A 39 17.88 8.86 -27.88
C GLY A 39 19.36 9.10 -27.53
N ALA A 40 19.79 10.36 -27.54
CA ALA A 40 21.12 10.73 -27.09
C ALA A 40 21.21 10.66 -25.55
N GLU A 41 22.28 10.08 -25.03
CA GLU A 41 22.45 9.87 -23.59
C GLU A 41 22.45 11.20 -22.80
N GLU A 42 23.00 12.27 -23.42
CA GLU A 42 23.06 13.61 -22.86
C GLU A 42 21.67 14.28 -22.72
N ASP A 43 20.68 13.82 -23.48
CA ASP A 43 19.30 14.33 -23.45
C ASP A 43 18.38 13.49 -22.54
N PHE A 44 18.90 12.43 -21.94
CA PHE A 44 18.11 11.57 -21.06
C PHE A 44 17.76 12.31 -19.78
N ILE A 45 16.46 12.42 -19.49
CA ILE A 45 15.97 12.94 -18.19
C ILE A 45 16.01 11.79 -17.18
N PRO A 46 16.85 11.88 -16.13
CA PRO A 46 16.93 10.84 -15.11
C PRO A 46 15.60 10.61 -14.42
N VAL A 47 15.36 9.37 -14.02
CA VAL A 47 14.30 9.02 -13.09
C VAL A 47 14.78 9.40 -11.69
N MET A 48 14.02 10.22 -10.99
CA MET A 48 14.23 10.49 -9.56
C MET A 48 13.39 9.51 -8.77
N ILE A 49 14.01 8.85 -7.80
CA ILE A 49 13.37 7.86 -6.94
C ILE A 49 13.52 8.35 -5.51
N ASP A 50 12.40 8.46 -4.83
CA ASP A 50 12.31 8.78 -3.41
C ASP A 50 11.60 7.63 -2.71
N VAL A 51 12.19 7.12 -1.63
CA VAL A 51 11.60 6.06 -0.81
C VAL A 51 11.53 6.53 0.62
N ASP A 52 10.32 6.59 1.16
CA ASP A 52 10.04 6.92 2.54
C ASP A 52 9.28 5.79 3.22
N TYR A 53 9.22 5.75 4.54
CA TYR A 53 8.44 4.77 5.27
C TYR A 53 7.72 5.38 6.47
N GLU A 54 6.57 4.80 6.80
CA GLU A 54 5.80 5.15 7.97
C GLU A 54 5.48 3.89 8.79
N ILE A 55 5.83 3.89 10.08
CA ILE A 55 5.45 2.83 11.01
C ILE A 55 4.01 3.08 11.44
N LYS A 56 3.12 2.13 11.13
CA LYS A 56 1.69 2.17 11.45
C LYS A 56 1.35 1.48 12.78
N CYS A 57 2.14 0.46 13.14
CA CYS A 57 2.02 -0.24 14.41
C CYS A 57 3.37 -0.83 14.80
N GLN A 58 3.76 -0.63 16.06
CA GLN A 58 4.93 -1.25 16.64
C GLN A 58 4.67 -1.58 18.11
N ASN A 59 4.56 -2.88 18.41
CA ASN A 59 4.40 -3.39 19.76
C ASN A 59 5.10 -4.75 19.91
N ASP A 60 4.89 -5.46 21.03
CA ASP A 60 5.52 -6.75 21.28
C ASP A 60 5.04 -7.90 20.37
N HIS A 61 3.94 -7.69 19.65
CA HIS A 61 3.33 -8.67 18.75
C HIS A 61 3.51 -8.33 17.28
N TYR A 62 3.31 -7.05 16.91
CA TYR A 62 3.25 -6.62 15.51
C TYR A 62 4.25 -5.52 15.20
N LEU A 63 4.85 -5.65 14.03
CA LEU A 63 5.43 -4.53 13.29
C LEU A 63 4.65 -4.38 11.99
N SER A 64 4.02 -3.23 11.82
CA SER A 64 3.36 -2.86 10.58
C SER A 64 3.91 -1.53 10.07
N PHE A 65 4.35 -1.49 8.82
CA PHE A 65 4.84 -0.27 8.18
C PHE A 65 4.49 -0.24 6.70
N VAL A 66 4.44 0.95 6.15
CA VAL A 66 4.20 1.22 4.74
C VAL A 66 5.44 1.89 4.18
N LEU A 67 5.99 1.38 3.08
CA LEU A 67 6.96 2.07 2.25
C LEU A 67 6.23 2.78 1.13
N THR A 68 6.62 4.02 0.88
CA THR A 68 6.16 4.83 -0.23
C THR A 68 7.32 5.05 -1.19
N GLU A 69 7.22 4.51 -2.39
CA GLU A 69 8.15 4.77 -3.48
C GLU A 69 7.53 5.80 -4.43
N THR A 70 8.23 6.90 -4.67
CA THR A 70 7.80 7.91 -5.63
C THR A 70 8.84 8.01 -6.75
N GLU A 71 8.44 7.61 -7.95
CA GLU A 71 9.22 7.84 -9.16
C GLU A 71 8.76 9.13 -9.83
N THR A 72 9.69 10.04 -10.11
CA THR A 72 9.41 11.29 -10.81
C THR A 72 10.28 11.41 -12.06
N ARG A 73 9.64 11.62 -13.21
CA ARG A 73 10.28 11.96 -14.47
C ARG A 73 9.55 13.12 -15.15
N ALA A 74 8.60 12.85 -16.04
CA ALA A 74 7.67 13.85 -16.57
C ALA A 74 6.42 14.01 -15.70
N ASN A 75 6.02 12.91 -15.07
CA ASN A 75 4.95 12.84 -14.07
C ASN A 75 5.48 12.08 -12.84
N ALA A 76 4.85 12.31 -11.70
CA ALA A 76 5.09 11.55 -10.49
C ALA A 76 4.16 10.32 -10.46
N TYR A 77 4.73 9.17 -10.16
CA TYR A 77 4.04 7.92 -9.87
C TYR A 77 4.42 7.45 -8.49
N THR A 78 3.42 7.10 -7.68
CA THR A 78 3.63 6.66 -6.30
C THR A 78 3.10 5.25 -6.13
N GLU A 79 3.94 4.36 -5.60
CA GLU A 79 3.59 2.99 -5.22
C GLU A 79 3.72 2.82 -3.71
N LEU A 80 2.82 2.02 -3.12
CA LEU A 80 2.84 1.68 -1.71
C LEU A 80 3.14 0.19 -1.54
N TYR A 81 4.02 -0.11 -0.59
CA TYR A 81 4.33 -1.48 -0.17
C TYR A 81 4.00 -1.59 1.31
N THR A 82 3.16 -2.55 1.66
CA THR A 82 2.72 -2.77 3.03
C THR A 82 3.37 -4.02 3.62
N TYR A 83 3.86 -3.91 4.83
CA TYR A 83 4.54 -5.00 5.54
C TYR A 83 3.92 -5.16 6.92
N ASN A 84 3.38 -6.34 7.18
CA ASN A 84 2.71 -6.69 8.43
C ASN A 84 3.38 -7.93 9.00
N ILE A 85 4.15 -7.78 10.06
CA ILE A 85 5.00 -8.83 10.61
C ILE A 85 4.52 -9.22 12.00
N ASP A 86 4.26 -10.51 12.21
CA ASP A 86 4.15 -11.11 13.53
C ASP A 86 5.55 -11.31 14.10
N LEU A 87 5.91 -10.51 15.10
CA LEU A 87 7.23 -10.53 15.72
C LEU A 87 7.48 -11.78 16.57
N GLN A 88 6.43 -12.44 17.03
CA GLN A 88 6.56 -13.69 17.81
C GLN A 88 6.75 -14.90 16.87
N ALA A 89 5.97 -14.96 15.79
CA ALA A 89 6.08 -16.02 14.79
C ALA A 89 7.23 -15.78 13.79
N GLY A 90 7.71 -14.53 13.64
CA GLY A 90 8.77 -14.15 12.72
C GLY A 90 8.37 -14.28 11.24
N ARG A 91 7.10 -14.04 10.91
CA ARG A 91 6.56 -14.13 9.55
C ARG A 91 5.63 -12.97 9.21
N GLU A 92 5.45 -12.74 7.93
CA GLU A 92 4.42 -11.82 7.44
C GLU A 92 3.02 -12.37 7.70
N LEU A 93 2.08 -11.44 7.93
CA LEU A 93 0.66 -11.71 8.14
C LEU A 93 -0.12 -11.36 6.90
N THR A 94 -1.09 -12.19 6.58
CA THR A 94 -2.13 -11.93 5.58
C THR A 94 -3.42 -11.46 6.27
N LEU A 95 -4.36 -10.90 5.50
CA LEU A 95 -5.70 -10.59 6.01
C LEU A 95 -6.40 -11.84 6.57
N ARG A 96 -6.19 -13.00 5.94
CA ARG A 96 -6.72 -14.28 6.42
C ARG A 96 -6.13 -14.69 7.77
N ASP A 97 -4.84 -14.43 8.01
CA ASP A 97 -4.22 -14.70 9.32
C ASP A 97 -4.87 -13.87 10.42
N MET A 98 -5.25 -12.63 10.11
CA MET A 98 -5.85 -11.71 11.08
C MET A 98 -7.35 -11.93 11.26
N LEU A 99 -8.10 -12.03 10.18
CA LEU A 99 -9.57 -12.03 10.19
C LEU A 99 -10.18 -13.44 10.11
N GLY A 100 -9.35 -14.48 9.89
CA GLY A 100 -9.81 -15.86 9.76
C GLY A 100 -10.36 -16.22 8.37
N PRO A 101 -11.07 -17.37 8.27
CA PRO A 101 -11.51 -17.89 6.97
C PRO A 101 -12.47 -16.97 6.20
N ASP A 102 -13.28 -16.20 6.93
CA ASP A 102 -14.30 -15.31 6.37
C ASP A 102 -13.77 -13.88 6.12
N TYR A 103 -12.44 -13.72 6.03
CA TYR A 103 -11.75 -12.44 5.90
C TYR A 103 -12.28 -11.56 4.77
N LYS A 104 -12.64 -12.15 3.62
CA LYS A 104 -13.18 -11.39 2.47
C LYS A 104 -14.55 -10.80 2.77
N GLU A 105 -15.42 -11.57 3.41
CA GLU A 105 -16.75 -11.12 3.78
C GLU A 105 -16.68 -9.96 4.78
N LEU A 106 -15.90 -10.14 5.85
CA LEU A 106 -15.67 -9.12 6.88
C LEU A 106 -15.06 -7.83 6.28
N ALA A 107 -14.04 -7.98 5.42
CA ALA A 107 -13.40 -6.86 4.75
C ALA A 107 -14.36 -6.12 3.80
N ASN A 108 -15.14 -6.87 3.00
CA ASN A 108 -16.10 -6.30 2.07
C ASN A 108 -17.23 -5.55 2.80
N GLU A 109 -17.71 -6.06 3.92
CA GLU A 109 -18.69 -5.39 4.77
C GLU A 109 -18.13 -4.09 5.33
N ALA A 110 -16.90 -4.11 5.87
CA ALA A 110 -16.25 -2.94 6.41
C ALA A 110 -16.04 -1.85 5.33
N VAL A 111 -15.59 -2.21 4.13
CA VAL A 111 -15.42 -1.26 3.02
C VAL A 111 -16.76 -0.63 2.63
N ARG A 112 -17.82 -1.43 2.42
CA ARG A 112 -19.15 -0.89 2.07
C ARG A 112 -19.71 0.02 3.15
N ALA A 113 -19.55 -0.35 4.42
CA ALA A 113 -19.98 0.48 5.54
C ALA A 113 -19.16 1.78 5.61
N GLY A 114 -17.84 1.70 5.38
CA GLY A 114 -16.94 2.85 5.35
C GLY A 114 -17.26 3.82 4.21
N ILE A 115 -17.50 3.31 3.00
CA ILE A 115 -17.96 4.12 1.85
C ILE A 115 -19.23 4.88 2.22
N ALA A 116 -20.26 4.18 2.69
CA ALA A 116 -21.52 4.81 3.05
C ALA A 116 -21.37 5.86 4.16
N ALA A 117 -20.51 5.62 5.15
CA ALA A 117 -20.23 6.56 6.23
C ALA A 117 -19.50 7.81 5.71
N GLN A 118 -18.47 7.67 4.90
CA GLN A 118 -17.70 8.79 4.36
C GLN A 118 -18.53 9.64 3.40
N GLU A 119 -19.38 9.04 2.55
CA GLU A 119 -20.33 9.78 1.69
C GLU A 119 -21.39 10.53 2.49
N ALA A 120 -21.82 9.97 3.62
CA ALA A 120 -22.78 10.67 4.52
C ALA A 120 -22.12 11.82 5.28
N GLU A 121 -20.81 11.78 5.51
CA GLU A 121 -20.05 12.82 6.20
C GLU A 121 -19.83 14.05 5.33
N SER A 122 -19.56 13.88 4.05
CA SER A 122 -19.30 14.98 3.12
C SER A 122 -19.75 14.65 1.69
N PRO A 123 -20.43 15.60 1.01
CA PRO A 123 -20.78 15.47 -0.40
C PRO A 123 -19.56 15.46 -1.34
N ASP A 124 -18.37 15.82 -0.84
CA ASP A 124 -17.12 15.79 -1.60
C ASP A 124 -16.49 14.38 -1.57
N ASN A 125 -16.94 13.50 -0.67
CA ASN A 125 -16.55 12.11 -0.64
C ASN A 125 -17.37 11.34 -1.67
N ILE A 126 -16.76 11.02 -2.80
CA ILE A 126 -17.41 10.33 -3.92
C ILE A 126 -16.72 8.99 -4.16
N TYR A 127 -17.53 7.94 -4.24
CA TYR A 127 -17.09 6.60 -4.62
C TYR A 127 -17.80 6.13 -5.88
N PHE A 128 -17.21 5.17 -6.59
CA PHE A 128 -17.85 4.57 -7.77
C PHE A 128 -18.89 3.54 -7.35
N HIS A 129 -20.11 3.65 -7.91
CA HIS A 129 -21.26 2.77 -7.60
C HIS A 129 -21.69 1.90 -8.78
N GLY A 130 -20.86 1.80 -9.82
CA GLY A 130 -21.18 1.00 -11.02
C GLY A 130 -21.93 1.79 -12.08
N GLU A 131 -21.59 3.08 -12.26
CA GLU A 131 -22.08 3.89 -13.37
C GLU A 131 -21.52 3.38 -14.71
N GLU A 132 -22.13 3.83 -15.81
CA GLU A 132 -21.79 3.38 -17.15
C GLU A 132 -20.30 3.59 -17.46
N GLY A 133 -19.55 2.48 -17.57
CA GLY A 133 -18.11 2.47 -17.87
C GLY A 133 -17.18 2.54 -16.66
N VAL A 134 -17.71 2.59 -15.43
CA VAL A 134 -16.92 2.59 -14.18
C VAL A 134 -17.53 1.57 -13.22
N GLU A 135 -16.74 0.55 -12.84
CA GLU A 135 -17.19 -0.44 -11.88
C GLU A 135 -17.15 0.15 -10.46
N GLY A 136 -18.19 -0.14 -9.66
CA GLY A 136 -18.18 0.13 -8.22
C GLY A 136 -17.32 -0.88 -7.47
N PHE A 137 -17.25 -0.76 -6.13
CA PHE A 137 -16.53 -1.71 -5.29
C PHE A 137 -17.21 -3.09 -5.29
N PRO A 138 -16.66 -4.12 -5.95
CA PRO A 138 -17.28 -5.45 -5.98
C PRO A 138 -16.85 -6.31 -4.78
N SER A 139 -15.56 -6.38 -4.53
CA SER A 139 -14.91 -7.16 -3.48
C SER A 139 -13.44 -6.76 -3.39
N ILE A 140 -12.81 -6.99 -2.24
CA ILE A 140 -11.36 -6.89 -2.11
C ILE A 140 -10.65 -7.90 -3.00
N ALA A 141 -9.41 -7.58 -3.43
CA ALA A 141 -8.51 -8.51 -4.10
C ALA A 141 -8.02 -9.61 -3.14
N ASP A 142 -7.47 -10.71 -3.70
CA ASP A 142 -6.89 -11.79 -2.88
C ASP A 142 -5.63 -11.32 -2.13
N ASP A 143 -4.89 -10.42 -2.73
CA ASP A 143 -3.66 -9.77 -2.26
C ASP A 143 -3.90 -8.30 -1.85
N GLN A 144 -5.11 -7.98 -1.38
CA GLN A 144 -5.47 -6.63 -0.96
C GLN A 144 -4.45 -6.06 0.00
N ARG A 145 -3.91 -4.88 -0.34
CA ARG A 145 -2.98 -4.15 0.52
C ARG A 145 -3.64 -3.71 1.81
N PHE A 146 -2.93 -3.88 2.91
CA PHE A 146 -3.37 -3.41 4.23
C PHE A 146 -2.19 -3.15 5.14
N TYR A 147 -2.40 -2.32 6.14
CA TYR A 147 -1.51 -2.22 7.30
C TYR A 147 -2.28 -2.51 8.59
N ILE A 148 -1.55 -2.78 9.66
CA ILE A 148 -2.13 -2.92 11.00
C ILE A 148 -1.99 -1.57 11.70
N ASN A 149 -3.10 -1.02 12.23
CA ASN A 149 -3.07 0.22 13.00
C ASN A 149 -2.68 -0.01 14.47
N GLU A 150 -2.53 1.07 15.24
CA GLU A 150 -2.17 0.99 16.67
C GLU A 150 -3.19 0.22 17.54
N ALA A 151 -4.45 0.15 17.09
CA ALA A 151 -5.49 -0.65 17.76
C ALA A 151 -5.39 -2.14 17.44
N GLY A 152 -4.50 -2.56 16.53
CA GLY A 152 -4.33 -3.93 16.09
C GLY A 152 -5.32 -4.36 14.99
N ASN A 153 -6.05 -3.42 14.41
CA ASN A 153 -6.99 -3.70 13.32
C ASN A 153 -6.31 -3.55 11.96
N PRO A 154 -6.62 -4.40 10.98
CA PRO A 154 -6.18 -4.19 9.61
C PRO A 154 -6.91 -2.99 8.99
N VAL A 155 -6.16 -2.15 8.28
CA VAL A 155 -6.67 -1.03 7.49
C VAL A 155 -6.34 -1.29 6.03
N LEU A 156 -7.37 -1.47 5.21
CA LEU A 156 -7.24 -1.74 3.78
C LEU A 156 -6.91 -0.45 3.03
N ILE A 157 -5.99 -0.53 2.07
CA ILE A 157 -5.61 0.59 1.20
C ILE A 157 -6.04 0.25 -0.24
N PHE A 158 -6.73 1.20 -0.87
CA PHE A 158 -7.10 1.12 -2.29
C PHE A 158 -6.23 2.05 -3.12
N GLU A 159 -5.96 1.67 -4.36
CA GLU A 159 -5.19 2.51 -5.25
C GLU A 159 -5.99 3.73 -5.70
N LYS A 160 -5.25 4.76 -6.10
CA LYS A 160 -5.85 5.94 -6.71
C LYS A 160 -6.60 5.53 -7.98
N TYR A 161 -7.84 5.95 -8.11
CA TYR A 161 -8.79 5.61 -9.19
C TYR A 161 -9.38 4.19 -9.13
N GLU A 162 -9.05 3.37 -8.15
CA GLU A 162 -9.57 2.01 -8.07
C GLU A 162 -11.07 1.99 -7.74
N ILE A 163 -11.48 2.70 -6.69
CA ILE A 163 -12.88 2.73 -6.22
C ILE A 163 -13.45 4.15 -6.07
N ALA A 164 -12.63 5.17 -6.33
CA ALA A 164 -12.98 6.57 -6.16
C ALA A 164 -12.25 7.46 -7.18
N PRO A 165 -12.73 8.68 -7.49
CA PRO A 165 -12.01 9.64 -8.32
C PRO A 165 -10.65 10.00 -7.72
N GLY A 166 -9.68 10.31 -8.60
CA GLY A 166 -8.29 10.52 -8.21
C GLY A 166 -8.01 11.63 -7.19
N TYR A 167 -8.92 12.57 -6.99
CA TYR A 167 -8.78 13.60 -5.94
C TYR A 167 -9.02 13.06 -4.53
N MET A 168 -9.69 11.89 -4.39
CA MET A 168 -9.84 11.16 -3.15
C MET A 168 -8.53 10.51 -2.67
N GLY A 169 -7.50 10.52 -3.52
CA GLY A 169 -6.22 9.89 -3.20
C GLY A 169 -6.32 8.37 -3.15
N GLN A 170 -5.81 7.78 -2.09
CA GLN A 170 -5.85 6.34 -1.80
C GLN A 170 -6.80 6.10 -0.63
N PRO A 171 -8.05 5.65 -0.89
CA PRO A 171 -9.02 5.41 0.18
C PRO A 171 -8.56 4.32 1.15
N GLU A 172 -8.84 4.53 2.43
CA GLU A 172 -8.48 3.59 3.50
C GLU A 172 -9.73 3.19 4.30
N PHE A 173 -9.81 1.90 4.68
CA PHE A 173 -10.93 1.36 5.45
C PHE A 173 -10.43 0.42 6.54
N GLU A 174 -10.74 0.76 7.79
CA GLU A 174 -10.45 -0.09 8.94
C GLU A 174 -11.44 -1.27 9.00
N VAL A 175 -10.92 -2.47 9.21
CA VAL A 175 -11.71 -3.68 9.44
C VAL A 175 -11.58 -4.06 10.92
N PRO A 176 -12.63 -3.95 11.74
CA PRO A 176 -12.57 -4.33 13.13
C PRO A 176 -12.26 -5.83 13.27
N MET A 177 -11.34 -6.16 14.18
CA MET A 177 -11.04 -7.56 14.50
C MET A 177 -12.29 -8.28 15.05
N PRO A 178 -12.55 -9.52 14.59
CA PRO A 178 -13.64 -10.32 15.15
C PRO A 178 -13.41 -10.55 16.65
N LYS A 179 -14.49 -10.47 17.44
CA LYS A 179 -14.45 -10.66 18.90
C LYS A 179 -14.34 -12.12 19.27
#